data_019f35bc8ae3cd8b3528ba7c412d3c6d
#
_entry.id   019f35bc8ae3cd8b3528ba7c412d3c6d
#
_cell.length_a   1.000
_cell.length_b   1.000
_cell.length_c   1.000
_cell.angle_alpha   90.00
_cell.angle_beta   90.00
_cell.angle_gamma   90.00
#
_symmetry.space_group_name_H-M   'P 1'
#
loop_
_entity.id
_entity.type
_entity.pdbx_description
1 polymer ?
#
loop_
_entity_poly.entity_id
_entity_poly.type
_entity_poly.pdbx_seq_one_letter_code
_entity_poly.pdbx_strand_id
1 'polypeptide(L)'
;NSQAKNAGYQTICDIGEDRIRRIGDKNRCVSADTGFRVLKLDSSNMKDVYYNPTETQQSLFDTYADNIKEDRTPEDLLFQVMLDLGVLLSSKIEETTIAGKQVFNVADGFLVACFDNDVTEETVKAVAEKKPYYAVFRDSSMANDSVATNFDQIFASISPDTVRKVL
;
A
#
# COMPACT_ATOMS: atom_id res chain seq x y z
N ASN A 1 -4.15 1.96 37.79
CA ASN A 1 -3.63 2.51 36.51
C ASN A 1 -2.62 3.65 36.63
N SER A 2 -2.29 4.13 37.83
CA SER A 2 -1.23 5.11 38.05
C SER A 2 0.17 4.53 37.82
N GLN A 3 0.40 3.24 38.12
CA GLN A 3 1.70 2.60 37.96
C GLN A 3 2.14 2.47 36.50
N ALA A 4 1.21 2.14 35.59
CA ALA A 4 1.49 2.07 34.16
C ALA A 4 1.84 3.45 33.57
N LYS A 5 1.11 4.50 33.96
CA LYS A 5 1.41 5.88 33.56
C LYS A 5 2.77 6.34 34.11
N ASN A 6 3.09 6.00 35.34
CA ASN A 6 4.40 6.32 35.95
C ASN A 6 5.56 5.58 35.26
N ALA A 7 5.29 4.44 34.62
CA ALA A 7 6.23 3.69 33.80
C ALA A 7 6.31 4.17 32.35
N GLY A 8 5.59 5.25 31.99
CA GLY A 8 5.62 5.86 30.66
C GLY A 8 4.62 5.31 29.65
N TYR A 9 3.77 4.33 30.04
CA TYR A 9 2.77 3.76 29.13
C TYR A 9 1.48 4.59 29.14
N GLN A 10 1.01 4.97 27.96
CA GLN A 10 -0.23 5.72 27.79
C GLN A 10 -1.44 4.82 27.62
N THR A 11 -1.25 3.67 26.94
CA THR A 11 -2.29 2.71 26.60
C THR A 11 -1.93 1.29 27.04
N ILE A 12 -2.91 0.40 27.04
CA ILE A 12 -2.68 -1.04 27.24
C ILE A 12 -1.89 -1.62 26.07
N CYS A 13 -2.07 -1.07 24.88
CA CYS A 13 -1.33 -1.49 23.68
C CYS A 13 0.17 -1.28 23.87
N ASP A 14 0.58 -0.12 24.39
CA ASP A 14 2.00 0.19 24.63
C ASP A 14 2.66 -0.85 25.56
N ILE A 15 1.91 -1.30 26.60
CA ILE A 15 2.38 -2.36 27.50
C ILE A 15 2.51 -3.68 26.74
N GLY A 16 1.55 -4.01 25.88
CA GLY A 16 1.56 -5.21 25.06
C GLY A 16 2.75 -5.25 24.12
N GLU A 17 2.97 -4.15 23.39
CA GLU A 17 4.08 -3.98 22.45
C GLU A 17 5.44 -4.13 23.17
N ASP A 18 5.63 -3.45 24.31
CA ASP A 18 6.86 -3.53 25.06
C ASP A 18 7.14 -4.95 25.59
N ARG A 19 6.09 -5.66 26.04
CA ARG A 19 6.22 -7.06 26.43
C ARG A 19 6.66 -7.95 25.28
N ILE A 20 6.09 -7.79 24.08
CA ILE A 20 6.46 -8.58 22.90
C ILE A 20 7.91 -8.30 22.54
N ARG A 21 8.33 -7.02 22.51
CA ARG A 21 9.71 -6.61 22.21
C ARG A 21 10.69 -7.24 23.21
N ARG A 22 10.42 -7.14 24.50
CA ARG A 22 11.28 -7.74 25.56
C ARG A 22 11.38 -9.25 25.47
N ILE A 23 10.31 -9.93 25.09
CA ILE A 23 10.33 -11.38 24.89
C ILE A 23 11.12 -11.73 23.63
N GLY A 24 10.93 -11.00 22.55
CA GLY A 24 11.70 -11.14 21.32
C GLY A 24 13.21 -10.97 21.57
N ASP A 25 13.58 -9.93 22.32
CA ASP A 25 14.98 -9.66 22.67
C ASP A 25 15.62 -10.76 23.52
N LYS A 26 14.86 -11.36 24.45
CA LYS A 26 15.33 -12.47 25.28
C LYS A 26 15.48 -13.77 24.50
N ASN A 27 14.65 -13.97 23.47
CA ASN A 27 14.59 -15.20 22.68
C ASN A 27 15.23 -15.04 21.31
N ARG A 28 16.19 -14.13 21.13
CA ARG A 28 16.95 -13.97 19.90
C ARG A 28 17.75 -15.22 19.56
N CYS A 29 17.06 -16.29 19.18
CA CYS A 29 17.67 -17.39 18.46
C CYS A 29 17.83 -17.01 16.99
N VAL A 30 18.94 -17.40 16.38
CA VAL A 30 19.34 -17.01 15.00
C VAL A 30 18.30 -17.35 13.91
N SER A 31 17.29 -18.17 14.22
CA SER A 31 16.28 -18.64 13.28
C SER A 31 14.83 -18.25 13.61
N ALA A 32 14.59 -17.51 14.69
CA ALA A 32 13.23 -17.14 15.07
C ALA A 32 12.90 -15.74 14.55
N ASP A 33 11.84 -15.61 13.79
CA ASP A 33 11.24 -14.31 13.47
C ASP A 33 10.55 -13.77 14.73
N THR A 34 11.12 -12.71 15.30
CA THR A 34 10.59 -12.02 16.48
C THR A 34 9.93 -10.69 16.12
N GLY A 35 9.80 -10.39 14.81
CA GLY A 35 9.14 -9.21 14.31
C GLY A 35 7.62 -9.24 14.53
N PHE A 36 7.00 -8.07 14.63
CA PHE A 36 5.55 -7.93 14.65
C PHE A 36 5.16 -6.57 14.05
N ARG A 37 3.95 -6.48 13.55
CA ARG A 37 3.37 -5.25 13.02
C ARG A 37 2.36 -4.68 14.00
N VAL A 38 2.38 -3.37 14.14
CA VAL A 38 1.38 -2.61 14.91
C VAL A 38 0.56 -1.81 13.92
N LEU A 39 -0.72 -2.12 13.82
CA LEU A 39 -1.64 -1.43 12.93
C LEU A 39 -2.66 -0.68 13.77
N LYS A 40 -2.96 0.55 13.38
CA LYS A 40 -3.97 1.40 14.02
C LYS A 40 -5.06 1.72 13.01
N LEU A 41 -6.31 1.62 13.45
CA LEU A 41 -7.42 2.08 12.65
C LEU A 41 -7.41 3.61 12.62
N ASP A 42 -7.44 4.17 11.44
CA ASP A 42 -7.51 5.60 11.18
C ASP A 42 -8.64 5.91 10.19
N SER A 43 -8.76 7.16 9.77
CA SER A 43 -9.69 7.58 8.71
C SER A 43 -9.27 6.99 7.36
N SER A 44 -10.19 6.96 6.41
CA SER A 44 -9.91 6.54 5.02
C SER A 44 -8.67 7.23 4.44
N ASN A 45 -7.90 6.52 3.61
CA ASN A 45 -6.79 7.10 2.87
C ASN A 45 -7.25 8.03 1.75
N MET A 46 -8.52 7.93 1.35
CA MET A 46 -9.10 8.75 0.30
C MET A 46 -9.59 10.10 0.85
N LYS A 47 -9.48 11.14 0.02
CA LYS A 47 -10.10 12.45 0.29
C LYS A 47 -11.62 12.31 0.30
N ASP A 48 -12.30 13.09 1.15
CA ASP A 48 -13.75 13.13 1.16
C ASP A 48 -14.26 13.79 -0.11
N VAL A 49 -15.18 13.14 -0.81
CA VAL A 49 -15.80 13.69 -2.02
C VAL A 49 -17.10 14.37 -1.64
N TYR A 50 -17.11 15.70 -1.64
CA TYR A 50 -18.31 16.51 -1.46
C TYR A 50 -18.88 16.86 -2.83
N TYR A 51 -19.97 16.19 -3.22
CA TYR A 51 -20.74 16.58 -4.41
C TYR A 51 -21.59 17.80 -4.09
N ASN A 52 -21.06 18.99 -4.29
CA ASN A 52 -21.85 20.20 -4.31
C ASN A 52 -21.87 20.75 -5.74
N PRO A 53 -22.94 20.50 -6.54
CA PRO A 53 -22.97 20.85 -7.97
C PRO A 53 -22.84 22.35 -8.25
N THR A 54 -23.07 23.20 -7.25
CA THR A 54 -23.08 24.66 -7.40
C THR A 54 -21.70 25.30 -7.21
N GLU A 55 -20.69 24.57 -6.73
CA GLU A 55 -19.36 25.12 -6.42
C GLU A 55 -18.26 24.55 -7.33
N THR A 56 -18.60 23.96 -8.46
CA THR A 56 -17.63 23.35 -9.38
C THR A 56 -16.83 24.46 -10.09
N GLN A 57 -15.74 24.91 -9.49
CA GLN A 57 -14.73 25.75 -10.14
C GLN A 57 -13.69 24.86 -10.84
N GLN A 58 -13.12 25.36 -11.93
CA GLN A 58 -12.11 24.65 -12.73
C GLN A 58 -10.92 24.15 -11.91
N SER A 59 -10.56 24.85 -10.83
CA SER A 59 -9.50 24.45 -9.88
C SER A 59 -9.84 23.18 -9.07
N LEU A 60 -11.11 22.79 -9.04
CA LEU A 60 -11.53 21.55 -8.37
C LEU A 60 -11.14 20.31 -9.18
N PHE A 61 -11.09 20.39 -10.52
CA PHE A 61 -10.68 19.25 -11.35
C PHE A 61 -9.24 18.85 -11.09
N ASP A 62 -8.31 19.78 -10.86
CA ASP A 62 -6.93 19.49 -10.53
C ASP A 62 -6.79 18.90 -9.12
N THR A 63 -7.70 19.25 -8.21
CA THR A 63 -7.74 18.70 -6.84
C THR A 63 -8.31 17.28 -6.81
N TYR A 64 -9.15 16.91 -7.79
CA TYR A 64 -9.70 15.56 -7.92
C TYR A 64 -8.76 14.59 -8.65
N ALA A 65 -7.73 15.07 -9.35
CA ALA A 65 -6.75 14.24 -10.03
C ALA A 65 -5.99 13.33 -9.04
N ASP A 66 -5.82 13.78 -7.79
CA ASP A 66 -5.26 13.00 -6.71
C ASP A 66 -6.29 12.80 -5.58
N ASN A 67 -6.90 11.63 -5.55
CA ASN A 67 -7.92 11.23 -4.59
C ASN A 67 -7.36 10.79 -3.23
N ILE A 68 -6.03 10.73 -3.07
CA ILE A 68 -5.37 10.28 -1.85
C ILE A 68 -5.03 11.47 -0.96
N LYS A 69 -5.16 11.31 0.34
CA LYS A 69 -4.76 12.31 1.33
C LYS A 69 -3.24 12.48 1.33
N GLU A 70 -2.76 13.71 1.49
CA GLU A 70 -1.33 14.06 1.41
C GLU A 70 -0.50 13.47 2.55
N ASP A 71 -1.12 13.15 3.67
CA ASP A 71 -0.48 12.58 4.86
C ASP A 71 -0.39 11.05 4.82
N ARG A 72 -0.78 10.40 3.72
CA ARG A 72 -0.78 8.95 3.56
C ARG A 72 0.50 8.46 2.88
N THR A 73 1.01 7.36 3.42
CA THR A 73 2.20 6.68 2.88
C THR A 73 1.81 5.58 1.89
N PRO A 74 2.73 5.14 1.01
CA PRO A 74 2.49 3.98 0.15
C PRO A 74 2.13 2.70 0.94
N GLU A 75 2.65 2.54 2.15
CA GLU A 75 2.32 1.43 3.04
C GLU A 75 0.88 1.49 3.55
N ASP A 76 0.36 2.69 3.86
CA ASP A 76 -1.05 2.85 4.26
C ASP A 76 -1.98 2.39 3.14
N LEU A 77 -1.66 2.74 1.89
CA LEU A 77 -2.39 2.30 0.70
C LEU A 77 -2.29 0.80 0.50
N LEU A 78 -1.09 0.22 0.70
CA LEU A 78 -0.88 -1.21 0.60
C LEU A 78 -1.76 -1.97 1.59
N PHE A 79 -1.80 -1.56 2.85
CA PHE A 79 -2.63 -2.22 3.86
C PHE A 79 -4.12 -2.09 3.57
N GLN A 80 -4.57 -0.96 3.04
CA GLN A 80 -5.95 -0.80 2.57
C GLN A 80 -6.26 -1.80 1.45
N VAL A 81 -5.42 -1.88 0.43
CA VAL A 81 -5.57 -2.82 -0.69
C VAL A 81 -5.56 -4.27 -0.21
N MET A 82 -4.67 -4.61 0.73
CA MET A 82 -4.63 -5.95 1.32
C MET A 82 -5.95 -6.31 2.01
N LEU A 83 -6.57 -5.38 2.74
CA LEU A 83 -7.88 -5.57 3.35
C LEU A 83 -8.97 -5.74 2.30
N ASP A 84 -9.01 -4.89 1.29
CA ASP A 84 -10.00 -4.93 0.21
C ASP A 84 -9.94 -6.22 -0.63
N LEU A 85 -8.74 -6.79 -0.77
CA LEU A 85 -8.51 -8.04 -1.48
C LEU A 85 -8.58 -9.29 -0.58
N GLY A 86 -8.78 -9.12 0.72
CA GLY A 86 -8.80 -10.23 1.68
C GLY A 86 -7.44 -10.88 1.90
N VAL A 87 -6.34 -10.17 1.63
CA VAL A 87 -4.98 -10.64 1.90
C VAL A 87 -4.68 -10.52 3.39
N LEU A 88 -4.11 -11.56 3.98
CA LEU A 88 -3.76 -11.53 5.40
C LEU A 88 -2.73 -10.44 5.69
N LEU A 89 -3.01 -9.59 6.68
CA LEU A 89 -2.09 -8.51 7.08
C LEU A 89 -0.75 -9.03 7.65
N SER A 90 -0.69 -10.31 8.02
CA SER A 90 0.54 -11.00 8.44
C SER A 90 1.37 -11.55 7.27
N SER A 91 0.87 -11.45 6.02
CA SER A 91 1.59 -11.92 4.84
C SER A 91 2.96 -11.25 4.72
N LYS A 92 3.91 -11.99 4.15
CA LYS A 92 5.23 -11.46 3.85
C LYS A 92 5.11 -10.32 2.84
N ILE A 93 5.72 -9.20 3.14
CA ILE A 93 5.83 -8.04 2.26
C ILE A 93 7.31 -7.88 1.92
N GLU A 94 7.62 -7.86 0.64
CA GLU A 94 8.95 -7.53 0.11
C GLU A 94 8.86 -6.23 -0.66
N GLU A 95 9.74 -5.31 -0.34
CA GLU A 95 9.88 -4.04 -1.03
C GLU A 95 11.04 -4.13 -2.02
N THR A 96 10.78 -3.78 -3.26
CA THR A 96 11.77 -3.79 -4.34
C THR A 96 11.67 -2.51 -5.16
N THR A 97 12.75 -2.16 -5.85
CA THR A 97 12.74 -1.05 -6.80
C THR A 97 12.75 -1.60 -8.22
N ILE A 98 11.79 -1.17 -9.03
CA ILE A 98 11.66 -1.55 -10.44
C ILE A 98 11.60 -0.29 -11.29
N ALA A 99 12.52 -0.12 -12.22
CA ALA A 99 12.62 1.07 -13.07
C ALA A 99 12.59 2.39 -12.27
N GLY A 100 13.22 2.39 -11.08
CA GLY A 100 13.28 3.55 -10.18
C GLY A 100 12.01 3.79 -9.35
N LYS A 101 11.01 2.89 -9.41
CA LYS A 101 9.76 2.97 -8.66
C LYS A 101 9.72 1.93 -7.54
N GLN A 102 9.13 2.32 -6.39
CA GLN A 102 8.91 1.42 -5.27
C GLN A 102 7.77 0.44 -5.60
N VAL A 103 8.06 -0.83 -5.47
CA VAL A 103 7.10 -1.91 -5.76
C VAL A 103 7.04 -2.87 -4.57
N PHE A 104 5.84 -3.09 -4.07
CA PHE A 104 5.57 -4.05 -3.02
C PHE A 104 5.17 -5.39 -3.62
N ASN A 105 5.82 -6.45 -3.17
CA ASN A 105 5.47 -7.83 -3.48
C ASN A 105 4.94 -8.50 -2.20
N VAL A 106 3.70 -8.93 -2.21
CA VAL A 106 3.02 -9.50 -1.05
C VAL A 106 2.66 -10.94 -1.32
N ALA A 107 2.90 -11.79 -0.33
CA ALA A 107 2.60 -13.23 -0.39
C ALA A 107 3.18 -13.90 -1.66
N ASP A 108 4.49 -13.68 -1.89
CA ASP A 108 5.27 -14.29 -2.96
C ASP A 108 4.63 -14.15 -4.37
N GLY A 109 4.16 -12.95 -4.70
CA GLY A 109 3.58 -12.62 -6.01
C GLY A 109 2.06 -12.71 -6.08
N PHE A 110 1.37 -12.97 -4.97
CA PHE A 110 -0.09 -12.91 -4.98
C PHE A 110 -0.61 -11.49 -5.23
N LEU A 111 0.02 -10.49 -4.62
CA LEU A 111 -0.25 -9.08 -4.87
C LEU A 111 1.05 -8.34 -5.16
N VAL A 112 1.09 -7.63 -6.28
CA VAL A 112 2.16 -6.66 -6.57
C VAL A 112 1.55 -5.28 -6.72
N ALA A 113 2.04 -4.31 -5.97
CA ALA A 113 1.49 -2.96 -5.93
C ALA A 113 2.59 -1.90 -6.12
N CYS A 114 2.26 -0.85 -6.86
CA CYS A 114 3.10 0.34 -7.04
C CYS A 114 2.24 1.60 -6.89
N PHE A 115 2.59 2.42 -5.92
CA PHE A 115 1.85 3.66 -5.61
C PHE A 115 2.65 4.93 -5.91
N ASP A 116 3.83 4.79 -6.50
CA ASP A 116 4.65 5.93 -6.92
C ASP A 116 3.99 6.70 -8.06
N ASN A 117 4.28 8.00 -8.14
CA ASN A 117 3.88 8.84 -9.28
C ASN A 117 4.76 8.56 -10.51
N ASP A 118 4.31 9.01 -11.69
CA ASP A 118 5.04 8.91 -12.96
C ASP A 118 5.49 7.48 -13.30
N VAL A 119 4.58 6.52 -13.13
CA VAL A 119 4.79 5.13 -13.55
C VAL A 119 4.87 5.05 -15.07
N THR A 120 5.95 4.45 -15.57
CA THR A 120 6.21 4.31 -17.00
C THR A 120 5.78 2.93 -17.52
N GLU A 121 5.70 2.77 -18.84
CA GLU A 121 5.44 1.46 -19.47
C GLU A 121 6.49 0.41 -19.06
N GLU A 122 7.73 0.81 -18.85
CA GLU A 122 8.81 -0.09 -18.40
C GLU A 122 8.48 -0.71 -17.02
N THR A 123 8.01 0.12 -16.08
CA THR A 123 7.57 -0.34 -14.76
C THR A 123 6.39 -1.30 -14.88
N VAL A 124 5.40 -0.93 -15.70
CA VAL A 124 4.19 -1.76 -15.92
C VAL A 124 4.57 -3.12 -16.52
N LYS A 125 5.43 -3.15 -17.54
CA LYS A 125 5.93 -4.38 -18.18
C LYS A 125 6.68 -5.26 -17.18
N ALA A 126 7.59 -4.68 -16.41
CA ALA A 126 8.37 -5.42 -15.42
C ALA A 126 7.51 -5.99 -14.29
N VAL A 127 6.42 -5.31 -13.91
CA VAL A 127 5.42 -5.87 -12.98
C VAL A 127 4.63 -7.00 -13.63
N ALA A 128 4.20 -6.83 -14.88
CA ALA A 128 3.47 -7.86 -15.62
C ALA A 128 4.31 -9.14 -15.83
N GLU A 129 5.61 -9.01 -16.05
CA GLU A 129 6.55 -10.15 -16.18
C GLU A 129 6.65 -10.99 -14.90
N LYS A 130 6.37 -10.41 -13.73
CA LYS A 130 6.29 -11.16 -12.47
C LYS A 130 5.03 -12.05 -12.39
N LYS A 131 4.07 -11.85 -13.30
CA LYS A 131 2.79 -12.60 -13.36
C LYS A 131 2.06 -12.68 -12.03
N PRO A 132 1.80 -11.55 -11.36
CA PRO A 132 1.09 -11.55 -10.09
C PRO A 132 -0.36 -11.98 -10.29
N TYR A 133 -1.00 -12.48 -9.21
CA TYR A 133 -2.44 -12.71 -9.24
C TYR A 133 -3.20 -11.37 -9.25
N TYR A 134 -2.80 -10.42 -8.40
CA TYR A 134 -3.28 -9.03 -8.40
C TYR A 134 -2.15 -8.06 -8.72
N ALA A 135 -2.38 -7.14 -9.64
CA ALA A 135 -1.54 -5.98 -9.89
C ALA A 135 -2.32 -4.69 -9.56
N VAL A 136 -1.78 -3.87 -8.67
CA VAL A 136 -2.44 -2.65 -8.21
C VAL A 136 -1.55 -1.44 -8.46
N PHE A 137 -2.11 -0.43 -9.09
CA PHE A 137 -1.48 0.85 -9.33
C PHE A 137 -2.39 1.98 -8.87
N ARG A 138 -1.83 3.15 -8.70
CA ARG A 138 -2.59 4.36 -8.41
C ARG A 138 -3.06 5.00 -9.73
N ASP A 139 -4.31 5.45 -9.81
CA ASP A 139 -4.89 6.05 -11.03
C ASP A 139 -4.10 7.28 -11.48
N SER A 140 -3.83 8.19 -10.55
CA SER A 140 -3.06 9.40 -10.82
C SER A 140 -1.56 9.17 -11.07
N SER A 141 -1.07 7.93 -10.97
CA SER A 141 0.36 7.63 -11.06
C SER A 141 0.87 7.39 -12.48
N MET A 142 0.00 7.24 -13.45
CA MET A 142 0.43 6.98 -14.83
C MET A 142 1.13 8.22 -15.41
N ALA A 143 2.34 8.04 -15.93
CA ALA A 143 3.18 9.14 -16.40
C ALA A 143 2.53 9.96 -17.57
N ASN A 144 1.66 9.33 -18.32
CA ASN A 144 0.90 9.97 -19.43
C ASN A 144 -0.25 9.07 -19.90
N ASP A 145 -1.13 9.66 -20.73
CA ASP A 145 -2.31 8.97 -21.31
C ASP A 145 -1.95 7.72 -22.11
N SER A 146 -0.76 7.69 -22.71
CA SER A 146 -0.28 6.53 -23.48
C SER A 146 -0.05 5.33 -22.54
N VAL A 147 0.54 5.55 -21.36
CA VAL A 147 0.74 4.50 -20.37
C VAL A 147 -0.60 3.98 -19.87
N ALA A 148 -1.54 4.88 -19.56
CA ALA A 148 -2.88 4.52 -19.10
C ALA A 148 -3.64 3.71 -20.18
N THR A 149 -3.57 4.12 -21.43
CA THR A 149 -4.22 3.42 -22.55
C THR A 149 -3.59 2.05 -22.82
N ASN A 150 -2.25 1.93 -22.71
CA ASN A 150 -1.52 0.71 -23.01
C ASN A 150 -1.47 -0.26 -21.81
N PHE A 151 -1.84 0.19 -20.62
CA PHE A 151 -1.78 -0.59 -19.39
C PHE A 151 -2.46 -1.96 -19.52
N ASP A 152 -3.70 -1.96 -19.96
CA ASP A 152 -4.47 -3.18 -20.15
C ASP A 152 -3.90 -4.10 -21.25
N GLN A 153 -3.38 -3.50 -22.32
CA GLN A 153 -2.78 -4.26 -23.41
C GLN A 153 -1.47 -4.93 -23.00
N ILE A 154 -0.65 -4.26 -22.20
CA ILE A 154 0.59 -4.81 -21.67
C ILE A 154 0.29 -6.06 -20.84
N PHE A 155 -0.63 -5.95 -19.88
CA PHE A 155 -1.01 -7.11 -19.06
C PHE A 155 -1.67 -8.21 -19.88
N ALA A 156 -2.58 -7.89 -20.81
CA ALA A 156 -3.22 -8.87 -21.67
C ALA A 156 -2.20 -9.66 -22.53
N SER A 157 -1.11 -9.02 -22.90
CA SER A 157 -0.04 -9.67 -23.67
C SER A 157 0.93 -10.51 -22.82
N ILE A 158 1.30 -10.01 -21.62
CA ILE A 158 2.37 -10.62 -20.81
C ILE A 158 1.81 -11.54 -19.72
N SER A 159 0.70 -11.12 -19.08
CA SER A 159 0.09 -11.84 -17.96
C SER A 159 -1.44 -11.70 -18.00
N PRO A 160 -2.11 -12.41 -18.91
CA PRO A 160 -3.55 -12.28 -19.13
C PRO A 160 -4.39 -12.68 -17.93
N ASP A 161 -3.88 -13.56 -17.07
CA ASP A 161 -4.58 -14.04 -15.87
C ASP A 161 -4.48 -13.08 -14.68
N THR A 162 -3.65 -12.05 -14.76
CA THR A 162 -3.50 -11.04 -13.70
C THR A 162 -4.76 -10.18 -13.59
N VAL A 163 -5.33 -10.12 -12.39
CA VAL A 163 -6.41 -9.19 -12.07
C VAL A 163 -5.81 -7.82 -11.78
N ARG A 164 -6.12 -6.86 -12.64
CA ARG A 164 -5.64 -5.47 -12.53
C ARG A 164 -6.61 -4.64 -11.72
N LYS A 165 -6.10 -3.83 -10.83
CA LYS A 165 -6.87 -2.84 -10.08
C LYS A 165 -6.14 -1.51 -10.07
N VAL A 166 -6.92 -0.45 -10.06
CA VAL A 166 -6.48 0.92 -9.92
C VAL A 166 -7.09 1.48 -8.65
N LEU A 167 -6.31 2.24 -7.88
CA LEU A 167 -6.73 2.82 -6.59
C LEU A 167 -6.99 4.31 -6.75
#